data_91b49fb507ce23be9a0c2bb5f0dded9c
#
_entry.id   91b49fb507ce23be9a0c2bb5f0dded9c
#
_cell.length_a   1.000
_cell.length_b   1.000
_cell.length_c   1.000
_cell.angle_alpha   90.00
_cell.angle_beta   90.00
_cell.angle_gamma   90.00
#
_symmetry.space_group_name_H-M   'P 1'
#
loop_
_entity.id
_entity.type
_entity.pdbx_description
1 polymer ?
#
loop_
_entity_poly.entity_id
_entity_poly.type
_entity_poly.pdbx_seq_one_letter_code
_entity_poly.pdbx_strand_id
1 'polypeptide(L)'
;MTDQSMSTDVTRADICAVAIAEAFRGDGERLCNPIGNLPLIGGRLAAATFEPHLALTDGYYTLMDPQSPDQVPPIALPEAERVAQRTVAHWNPYREMFGLLWQGKRHVMMGATQIDRFGNQNIAAIGDWAQPRKQLLGFRGAPGNTINHTTSYWVPNHSPRVFVPAVDVVCGIGYDRAAALGPVASRFHEVRRVVSNLGVFDFEAVGDDGVPTMRLRSVHPDVSVDEVVEATGFELVVPDDVPVTRLPSLDELEQIQRLDPRGLRNKEVPNP
;
A
#
# COMPACT_ATOMS: atom_id res chain seq x y z
N MET A 1 36.65 17.38 9.27
CA MET A 1 35.24 17.69 9.22
C MET A 1 34.88 17.80 7.75
N THR A 2 34.50 16.68 7.15
CA THR A 2 34.08 16.62 5.74
C THR A 2 32.59 16.88 5.70
N ASP A 3 32.26 18.06 5.17
CA ASP A 3 30.92 18.47 4.82
C ASP A 3 30.38 17.46 3.77
N GLN A 4 29.61 16.47 4.19
CA GLN A 4 28.80 15.66 3.30
C GLN A 4 27.55 16.50 3.00
N SER A 5 27.63 17.33 1.95
CA SER A 5 26.45 17.87 1.31
C SER A 5 25.60 16.66 0.88
N MET A 6 24.53 16.41 1.61
CA MET A 6 23.51 15.44 1.21
C MET A 6 23.01 15.85 -0.17
N SER A 7 23.30 15.04 -1.18
CA SER A 7 22.68 15.17 -2.49
C SER A 7 21.17 15.06 -2.29
N THR A 8 20.44 16.15 -2.55
CA THR A 8 19.00 16.24 -2.41
C THR A 8 18.27 15.73 -3.66
N ASP A 9 18.83 14.76 -4.35
CA ASP A 9 18.15 14.15 -5.48
C ASP A 9 17.04 13.22 -4.98
N VAL A 10 15.80 13.71 -5.07
CA VAL A 10 14.59 12.95 -4.75
C VAL A 10 14.43 11.82 -5.77
N THR A 11 14.37 10.59 -5.29
CA THR A 11 14.19 9.42 -6.15
C THR A 11 12.70 9.10 -6.35
N ARG A 12 12.38 8.35 -7.40
CA ARG A 12 11.01 7.83 -7.63
C ARG A 12 10.53 7.00 -6.42
N ALA A 13 11.42 6.25 -5.80
CA ALA A 13 11.11 5.46 -4.61
C ALA A 13 10.75 6.33 -3.39
N ASP A 14 11.37 7.52 -3.23
CA ASP A 14 11.02 8.47 -2.16
C ASP A 14 9.62 9.04 -2.38
N ILE A 15 9.27 9.37 -3.62
CA ILE A 15 7.93 9.84 -3.99
C ILE A 15 6.88 8.76 -3.70
N CYS A 16 7.15 7.51 -4.09
CA CYS A 16 6.27 6.39 -3.78
C CYS A 16 6.11 6.19 -2.27
N ALA A 17 7.19 6.31 -1.48
CA ALA A 17 7.12 6.19 -0.02
C ALA A 17 6.19 7.24 0.60
N VAL A 18 6.27 8.49 0.12
CA VAL A 18 5.38 9.58 0.57
C VAL A 18 3.95 9.35 0.09
N ALA A 19 3.74 8.93 -1.15
CA ALA A 19 2.40 8.61 -1.67
C ALA A 19 1.74 7.47 -0.86
N ILE A 20 2.52 6.48 -0.44
CA ILE A 20 2.08 5.40 0.45
C ILE A 20 1.77 5.94 1.85
N ALA A 21 2.60 6.82 2.42
CA ALA A 21 2.34 7.43 3.70
C ALA A 21 1.02 8.22 3.68
N GLU A 22 0.76 8.97 2.61
CA GLU A 22 -0.50 9.71 2.42
C GLU A 22 -1.75 8.81 2.38
N ALA A 23 -1.64 7.54 1.98
CA ALA A 23 -2.76 6.60 2.03
C ALA A 23 -3.24 6.33 3.45
N PHE A 24 -2.38 6.50 4.46
CA PHE A 24 -2.70 6.34 5.88
C PHE A 24 -3.19 7.63 6.55
N ARG A 25 -3.20 8.76 5.83
CA ARG A 25 -3.65 10.04 6.39
C ARG A 25 -5.10 9.98 6.86
N GLY A 26 -5.35 10.45 8.09
CA GLY A 26 -6.66 10.45 8.74
C GLY A 26 -7.04 9.12 9.39
N ASP A 27 -6.14 8.15 9.46
CA ASP A 27 -6.44 6.86 10.10
C ASP A 27 -6.51 6.96 11.64
N GLY A 28 -5.76 7.88 12.24
CA GLY A 28 -5.73 8.02 13.70
C GLY A 28 -5.32 6.71 14.37
N GLU A 29 -6.06 6.30 15.41
CA GLU A 29 -5.81 5.07 16.16
C GLU A 29 -6.28 3.83 15.38
N ARG A 30 -5.49 3.40 14.38
CA ARG A 30 -5.68 2.17 13.61
C ARG A 30 -4.43 1.32 13.62
N LEU A 31 -4.60 0.01 13.46
CA LEU A 31 -3.48 -0.88 13.17
C LEU A 31 -3.04 -0.69 11.72
N CYS A 32 -1.90 -0.05 11.55
CA CYS A 32 -1.21 0.04 10.26
C CYS A 32 -0.51 -1.28 9.97
N ASN A 33 -0.96 -1.98 8.94
CA ASN A 33 -0.41 -3.28 8.55
C ASN A 33 0.13 -3.25 7.12
N PRO A 34 1.27 -2.62 6.89
CA PRO A 34 1.91 -2.53 5.58
C PRO A 34 2.67 -3.81 5.27
N ILE A 35 2.56 -4.31 4.03
CA ILE A 35 3.20 -5.54 3.57
C ILE A 35 4.12 -5.22 2.40
N GLY A 36 5.43 -5.34 2.59
CA GLY A 36 6.49 -5.00 1.64
C GLY A 36 7.41 -3.89 2.14
N ASN A 37 8.56 -3.66 1.49
CA ASN A 37 9.53 -2.67 1.97
C ASN A 37 9.01 -1.24 1.87
N LEU A 38 8.56 -0.82 0.69
CA LEU A 38 7.99 0.52 0.51
C LEU A 38 6.73 0.75 1.36
N PRO A 39 5.76 -0.18 1.44
CA PRO A 39 4.66 -0.06 2.39
C PRO A 39 5.11 0.09 3.86
N LEU A 40 6.14 -0.65 4.28
CA LEU A 40 6.69 -0.52 5.63
C LEU A 40 7.31 0.87 5.87
N ILE A 41 8.05 1.40 4.89
CA ILE A 41 8.59 2.77 4.97
C ILE A 41 7.46 3.78 5.06
N GLY A 42 6.47 3.70 4.15
CA GLY A 42 5.35 4.65 4.11
C GLY A 42 4.50 4.64 5.39
N GLY A 43 4.14 3.46 5.91
CA GLY A 43 3.40 3.36 7.17
C GLY A 43 4.18 3.92 8.37
N ARG A 44 5.49 3.67 8.43
CA ARG A 44 6.37 4.21 9.47
C ARG A 44 6.62 5.70 9.31
N LEU A 45 6.73 6.18 8.06
CA LEU A 45 6.83 7.61 7.77
C LEU A 45 5.56 8.33 8.23
N ALA A 46 4.37 7.80 7.93
CA ALA A 46 3.11 8.37 8.40
C ALA A 46 3.09 8.47 9.94
N ALA A 47 3.45 7.40 10.64
CA ALA A 47 3.50 7.39 12.11
C ALA A 47 4.54 8.36 12.67
N ALA A 48 5.69 8.52 12.00
CA ALA A 48 6.75 9.42 12.42
C ALA A 48 6.48 10.90 12.12
N THR A 49 5.48 11.22 11.29
CA THR A 49 5.23 12.60 10.82
C THR A 49 3.83 13.10 11.19
N PHE A 50 2.78 12.62 10.55
CA PHE A 50 1.44 13.21 10.64
C PHE A 50 0.35 12.28 11.23
N GLU A 51 0.65 11.00 11.46
CA GLU A 51 -0.27 10.03 12.09
C GLU A 51 0.37 9.35 13.33
N PRO A 52 0.70 10.12 14.37
CA PRO A 52 1.44 9.59 15.54
C PRO A 52 0.66 8.55 16.35
N HIS A 53 -0.64 8.40 16.10
CA HIS A 53 -1.49 7.44 16.78
C HIS A 53 -1.64 6.10 16.04
N LEU A 54 -0.98 5.92 14.91
CA LEU A 54 -0.97 4.63 14.23
C LEU A 54 -0.31 3.57 15.09
N ALA A 55 -1.03 2.48 15.38
CA ALA A 55 -0.45 1.28 15.97
C ALA A 55 0.33 0.52 14.89
N LEU A 56 1.63 0.41 15.06
CA LEU A 56 2.51 -0.26 14.09
C LEU A 56 2.63 -1.75 14.38
N THR A 57 2.76 -2.57 13.35
CA THR A 57 3.16 -3.97 13.47
C THR A 57 4.54 -4.18 12.88
N ASP A 58 5.31 -5.13 13.45
CA ASP A 58 6.57 -5.57 12.84
C ASP A 58 6.37 -6.52 11.66
N GLY A 59 5.11 -6.83 11.34
CA GLY A 59 4.73 -7.75 10.28
C GLY A 59 4.74 -9.23 10.72
N TYR A 60 5.12 -9.53 11.97
CA TYR A 60 5.21 -10.90 12.47
C TYR A 60 4.31 -11.14 13.68
N TYR A 61 4.67 -10.63 14.86
CA TYR A 61 3.98 -10.96 16.10
C TYR A 61 4.00 -9.86 17.16
N THR A 62 4.52 -8.67 16.83
CA THR A 62 4.63 -7.57 17.79
C THR A 62 3.87 -6.35 17.29
N LEU A 63 2.98 -5.82 18.11
CA LEU A 63 2.39 -4.51 17.95
C LEU A 63 3.23 -3.47 18.68
N MET A 64 3.42 -2.32 18.08
CA MET A 64 4.27 -1.25 18.58
C MET A 64 3.46 0.03 18.69
N ASP A 65 3.70 0.74 19.79
CA ASP A 65 3.15 2.07 20.04
C ASP A 65 4.32 3.04 20.26
N PRO A 66 4.91 3.60 19.19
CA PRO A 66 6.00 4.55 19.31
C PRO A 66 5.49 5.85 19.92
N GLN A 67 6.13 6.30 21.00
CA GLN A 67 5.78 7.54 21.70
C GLN A 67 6.39 8.79 21.06
N SER A 68 7.31 8.60 20.12
CA SER A 68 7.95 9.68 19.37
C SER A 68 8.44 9.20 18.00
N PRO A 69 8.66 10.12 17.04
CA PRO A 69 9.18 9.76 15.72
C PRO A 69 10.48 8.95 15.77
N ASP A 70 11.37 9.25 16.72
CA ASP A 70 12.67 8.59 16.85
C ASP A 70 12.54 7.12 17.32
N GLN A 71 11.43 6.77 17.95
CA GLN A 71 11.13 5.40 18.39
C GLN A 71 10.55 4.52 17.28
N VAL A 72 10.14 5.11 16.15
CA VAL A 72 9.72 4.35 14.98
C VAL A 72 10.94 3.64 14.40
N PRO A 73 11.01 2.30 14.42
CA PRO A 73 12.24 1.58 14.06
C PRO A 73 12.48 1.58 12.55
N PRO A 74 13.74 1.53 12.11
CA PRO A 74 14.08 1.27 10.71
C PRO A 74 13.51 -0.07 10.22
N ILE A 75 13.32 -0.18 8.91
CA ILE A 75 13.01 -1.47 8.27
C ILE A 75 14.29 -2.34 8.22
N ALA A 76 14.10 -3.66 8.06
CA ALA A 76 15.20 -4.60 7.85
C ALA A 76 16.31 -4.62 8.92
N LEU A 77 15.97 -4.27 10.17
CA LEU A 77 16.87 -4.54 11.31
C LEU A 77 16.92 -6.05 11.63
N PRO A 78 18.06 -6.54 12.11
CA PRO A 78 18.13 -7.85 12.73
C PRO A 78 17.09 -8.01 13.85
N GLU A 79 16.55 -9.21 14.04
CA GLU A 79 15.45 -9.45 14.99
C GLU A 79 15.79 -9.00 16.42
N ALA A 80 17.00 -9.29 16.89
CA ALA A 80 17.45 -8.89 18.22
C ALA A 80 17.49 -7.35 18.40
N GLU A 81 17.92 -6.62 17.38
CA GLU A 81 17.96 -5.16 17.41
C GLU A 81 16.56 -4.56 17.29
N ARG A 82 15.69 -5.20 16.51
CA ARG A 82 14.29 -4.79 16.40
C ARG A 82 13.55 -4.86 17.73
N VAL A 83 13.75 -5.90 18.50
CA VAL A 83 13.12 -6.11 19.82
C VAL A 83 13.64 -5.12 20.85
N ALA A 84 14.95 -4.84 20.85
CA ALA A 84 15.58 -3.97 21.83
C ALA A 84 15.22 -2.48 21.72
N GLN A 85 14.80 -2.02 20.54
CA GLN A 85 14.57 -0.59 20.23
C GLN A 85 13.08 -0.18 20.23
N ARG A 86 12.17 -1.04 20.73
CA ARG A 86 10.73 -0.82 20.58
C ARG A 86 9.99 -0.75 21.89
N THR A 87 8.99 0.13 21.91
CA THR A 87 7.89 -0.01 22.85
C THR A 87 6.94 -1.08 22.34
N VAL A 88 6.89 -2.22 23.00
CA VAL A 88 5.99 -3.31 22.67
C VAL A 88 4.64 -3.05 23.34
N ALA A 89 3.62 -2.73 22.57
CA ALA A 89 2.26 -2.55 23.06
C ALA A 89 1.56 -3.89 23.30
N HIS A 90 1.79 -4.86 22.42
CA HIS A 90 1.16 -6.19 22.50
C HIS A 90 1.98 -7.23 21.75
N TRP A 91 2.13 -8.41 22.35
CA TRP A 91 2.64 -9.59 21.67
C TRP A 91 1.48 -10.37 21.05
N ASN A 92 1.59 -10.64 19.75
CA ASN A 92 0.56 -11.31 18.97
C ASN A 92 1.16 -12.50 18.23
N PRO A 93 0.93 -13.74 18.67
CA PRO A 93 1.47 -14.92 17.99
C PRO A 93 1.05 -14.95 16.53
N TYR A 94 1.89 -15.52 15.66
CA TYR A 94 1.64 -15.53 14.21
C TYR A 94 0.24 -16.02 13.83
N ARG A 95 -0.30 -17.02 14.49
CA ARG A 95 -1.66 -17.54 14.26
C ARG A 95 -2.76 -16.48 14.51
N GLU A 96 -2.53 -15.58 15.47
CA GLU A 96 -3.48 -14.51 15.82
C GLU A 96 -3.52 -13.39 14.77
N MET A 97 -2.51 -13.31 13.89
CA MET A 97 -2.53 -12.39 12.75
C MET A 97 -3.77 -12.62 11.87
N PHE A 98 -4.24 -13.86 11.76
CA PHE A 98 -5.49 -14.18 11.07
C PHE A 98 -6.73 -13.84 11.91
N GLY A 99 -6.62 -13.86 13.23
CA GLY A 99 -7.68 -13.37 14.13
C GLY A 99 -7.95 -11.87 13.95
N LEU A 100 -6.92 -11.07 13.66
CA LEU A 100 -7.04 -9.64 13.36
C LEU A 100 -7.88 -9.34 12.12
N LEU A 101 -8.11 -10.29 11.22
CA LEU A 101 -9.01 -10.14 10.07
C LEU A 101 -10.47 -9.92 10.47
N TRP A 102 -10.82 -10.25 11.70
CA TRP A 102 -12.19 -10.21 12.22
C TRP A 102 -12.38 -9.19 13.36
N GLN A 103 -11.31 -8.49 13.75
CA GLN A 103 -11.29 -7.65 14.93
C GLN A 103 -10.64 -6.30 14.67
N GLY A 104 -11.12 -5.28 15.39
CA GLY A 104 -10.49 -3.97 15.48
C GLY A 104 -10.61 -3.13 14.23
N LYS A 105 -9.90 -2.00 14.27
CA LYS A 105 -9.74 -1.06 13.17
C LYS A 105 -8.36 -1.26 12.55
N ARG A 106 -8.33 -1.53 11.28
CA ARG A 106 -7.11 -1.87 10.57
C ARG A 106 -7.08 -1.19 9.20
N HIS A 107 -5.91 -0.73 8.80
CA HIS A 107 -5.63 -0.37 7.43
C HIS A 107 -4.47 -1.24 6.94
N VAL A 108 -4.75 -2.11 5.99
CA VAL A 108 -3.76 -2.99 5.39
C VAL A 108 -3.34 -2.46 4.03
N MET A 109 -2.04 -2.41 3.77
CA MET A 109 -1.51 -2.18 2.43
C MET A 109 -0.83 -3.45 1.93
N MET A 110 -1.34 -3.99 0.84
CA MET A 110 -0.91 -5.26 0.25
C MET A 110 -0.37 -5.05 -1.16
N GLY A 111 0.43 -6.00 -1.65
CA GLY A 111 0.77 -6.08 -3.06
C GLY A 111 -0.38 -6.67 -3.89
N ALA A 112 -0.32 -6.45 -5.21
CA ALA A 112 -1.17 -7.11 -6.19
C ALA A 112 -0.31 -7.62 -7.36
N THR A 113 -0.54 -8.87 -7.77
CA THR A 113 0.05 -9.41 -9.01
C THR A 113 -0.84 -9.07 -10.21
N GLN A 114 -2.15 -9.02 -9.98
CA GLN A 114 -3.12 -8.43 -10.90
C GLN A 114 -4.12 -7.62 -10.07
N ILE A 115 -4.59 -6.51 -10.63
CA ILE A 115 -5.67 -5.69 -10.13
C ILE A 115 -6.54 -5.22 -11.29
N ASP A 116 -7.86 -5.17 -11.09
CA ASP A 116 -8.79 -4.65 -12.09
C ASP A 116 -9.38 -3.29 -11.70
N ARG A 117 -10.22 -2.73 -12.58
CA ARG A 117 -10.82 -1.41 -12.41
C ARG A 117 -11.68 -1.26 -11.15
N PHE A 118 -12.19 -2.34 -10.59
CA PHE A 118 -13.00 -2.35 -9.37
C PHE A 118 -12.17 -2.54 -8.09
N GLY A 119 -10.87 -2.81 -8.23
CA GLY A 119 -9.97 -3.10 -7.12
C GLY A 119 -10.00 -4.57 -6.68
N ASN A 120 -10.53 -5.49 -7.51
CA ASN A 120 -10.31 -6.90 -7.28
C ASN A 120 -8.81 -7.21 -7.40
N GLN A 121 -8.29 -7.98 -6.44
CA GLN A 121 -6.86 -8.29 -6.34
C GLN A 121 -6.62 -9.78 -6.56
N ASN A 122 -5.56 -10.11 -7.29
CA ASN A 122 -5.04 -11.47 -7.42
C ASN A 122 -3.59 -11.58 -6.93
N ILE A 123 -3.36 -12.53 -6.05
CA ILE A 123 -2.03 -12.97 -5.58
C ILE A 123 -1.93 -14.50 -5.51
N ALA A 124 -2.90 -15.22 -6.06
CA ALA A 124 -2.98 -16.68 -5.91
C ALA A 124 -2.43 -17.45 -7.09
N ALA A 125 -2.83 -17.11 -8.31
CA ALA A 125 -2.43 -17.83 -9.50
C ALA A 125 -2.65 -17.00 -10.77
N ILE A 126 -1.93 -17.30 -11.83
CA ILE A 126 -2.13 -16.74 -13.16
C ILE A 126 -2.70 -17.83 -14.08
N GLY A 127 -3.80 -17.50 -14.76
CA GLY A 127 -4.56 -18.41 -15.60
C GLY A 127 -5.68 -19.10 -14.83
N ASP A 128 -6.21 -20.19 -15.40
CA ASP A 128 -7.30 -20.96 -14.82
C ASP A 128 -6.91 -21.52 -13.44
N TRP A 129 -7.83 -21.41 -12.47
CA TRP A 129 -7.58 -21.88 -11.10
C TRP A 129 -7.34 -23.39 -11.00
N ALA A 130 -8.02 -24.19 -11.82
CA ALA A 130 -7.89 -25.65 -11.81
C ALA A 130 -6.56 -26.12 -12.44
N GLN A 131 -6.03 -25.31 -13.39
CA GLN A 131 -4.76 -25.60 -14.07
C GLN A 131 -3.97 -24.30 -14.30
N PRO A 132 -3.40 -23.69 -13.27
CA PRO A 132 -2.76 -22.39 -13.38
C PRO A 132 -1.46 -22.47 -14.19
N ARG A 133 -1.24 -21.47 -15.03
CA ARG A 133 0.05 -21.27 -15.72
C ARG A 133 1.18 -20.94 -14.73
N LYS A 134 0.83 -20.28 -13.62
CA LYS A 134 1.77 -19.92 -12.55
C LYS A 134 1.05 -19.92 -11.20
N GLN A 135 1.55 -20.73 -10.29
CA GLN A 135 1.15 -20.67 -8.88
C GLN A 135 1.88 -19.53 -8.19
N LEU A 136 1.16 -18.71 -7.40
CA LEU A 136 1.68 -17.61 -6.62
C LEU A 136 1.56 -17.90 -5.11
N LEU A 137 1.39 -16.84 -4.29
CA LEU A 137 1.36 -16.94 -2.82
C LEU A 137 0.10 -17.61 -2.25
N GLY A 138 -0.99 -17.68 -3.03
CA GLY A 138 -2.32 -18.07 -2.53
C GLY A 138 -3.08 -16.89 -1.93
N PHE A 139 -4.25 -17.15 -1.37
CA PHE A 139 -5.19 -16.13 -0.91
C PHE A 139 -4.70 -15.34 0.32
N ARG A 140 -3.99 -16.01 1.24
CA ARG A 140 -3.54 -15.40 2.49
C ARG A 140 -4.68 -14.73 3.26
N GLY A 141 -4.47 -13.51 3.78
CA GLY A 141 -5.48 -12.71 4.45
C GLY A 141 -6.33 -11.81 3.53
N ALA A 142 -6.09 -11.84 2.21
CA ALA A 142 -6.72 -10.90 1.29
C ALA A 142 -8.27 -10.89 1.36
N PRO A 143 -8.98 -12.03 1.40
CA PRO A 143 -10.43 -12.03 1.48
C PRO A 143 -10.95 -11.32 2.75
N GLY A 144 -10.38 -11.65 3.91
CA GLY A 144 -10.79 -11.05 5.18
C GLY A 144 -10.41 -9.57 5.28
N ASN A 145 -9.26 -9.17 4.76
CA ASN A 145 -8.83 -7.78 4.72
C ASN A 145 -9.82 -6.92 3.93
N THR A 146 -10.11 -7.29 2.70
CA THR A 146 -10.95 -6.48 1.81
C THR A 146 -12.42 -6.43 2.21
N ILE A 147 -12.91 -7.41 2.97
CA ILE A 147 -14.29 -7.40 3.49
C ILE A 147 -14.41 -6.56 4.76
N ASN A 148 -13.42 -6.63 5.65
CA ASN A 148 -13.57 -6.12 7.02
C ASN A 148 -12.78 -4.86 7.32
N HIS A 149 -11.82 -4.48 6.48
CA HIS A 149 -10.89 -3.41 6.78
C HIS A 149 -10.65 -2.48 5.59
N THR A 150 -10.23 -1.26 5.90
CA THR A 150 -9.64 -0.37 4.91
C THR A 150 -8.43 -1.07 4.28
N THR A 151 -8.41 -1.14 2.96
CA THR A 151 -7.37 -1.78 2.18
C THR A 151 -6.80 -0.79 1.18
N SER A 152 -5.48 -0.78 1.03
CA SER A 152 -4.78 -0.10 -0.04
C SER A 152 -3.82 -1.06 -0.72
N TYR A 153 -3.41 -0.74 -1.94
CA TYR A 153 -2.50 -1.59 -2.70
C TYR A 153 -1.23 -0.82 -3.08
N TRP A 154 -0.11 -1.53 -3.00
CA TRP A 154 1.16 -1.11 -3.58
C TRP A 154 1.52 -1.99 -4.77
N VAL A 155 1.77 -1.37 -5.93
CA VAL A 155 2.05 -2.04 -7.20
C VAL A 155 3.32 -1.46 -7.82
N PRO A 156 4.51 -2.04 -7.54
CA PRO A 156 5.79 -1.49 -7.99
C PRO A 156 6.02 -1.55 -9.50
N ASN A 157 5.25 -2.35 -10.23
CA ASN A 157 5.41 -2.56 -11.67
C ASN A 157 4.07 -2.35 -12.38
N HIS A 158 3.72 -1.09 -12.61
CA HIS A 158 2.51 -0.72 -13.35
C HIS A 158 2.65 -1.13 -14.82
N SER A 159 1.80 -2.01 -15.26
CA SER A 159 1.79 -2.51 -16.63
C SER A 159 0.45 -3.16 -16.97
N PRO A 160 0.11 -3.35 -18.26
CA PRO A 160 -1.13 -4.03 -18.68
C PRO A 160 -1.20 -5.50 -18.27
N ARG A 161 -0.10 -6.08 -17.76
CA ARG A 161 -0.09 -7.43 -17.18
C ARG A 161 -0.50 -7.45 -15.71
N VAL A 162 -0.43 -6.31 -15.05
CA VAL A 162 -0.78 -6.14 -13.63
C VAL A 162 -2.11 -5.42 -13.49
N PHE A 163 -2.31 -4.32 -14.21
CA PHE A 163 -3.59 -3.63 -14.34
C PHE A 163 -4.38 -4.27 -15.48
N VAL A 164 -5.21 -5.25 -15.16
CA VAL A 164 -5.88 -6.14 -16.12
C VAL A 164 -7.37 -5.84 -16.23
N PRO A 165 -8.04 -6.13 -17.38
CA PRO A 165 -9.48 -5.96 -17.52
C PRO A 165 -10.29 -6.75 -16.48
N ALA A 166 -9.81 -7.94 -16.12
CA ALA A 166 -10.34 -8.78 -15.06
C ALA A 166 -9.21 -9.64 -14.50
N VAL A 167 -9.17 -9.80 -13.16
CA VAL A 167 -8.18 -10.68 -12.52
C VAL A 167 -8.50 -12.15 -12.78
N ASP A 168 -7.48 -12.98 -12.97
CA ASP A 168 -7.65 -14.41 -13.23
C ASP A 168 -8.28 -15.15 -12.02
N VAL A 169 -7.91 -14.70 -10.80
CA VAL A 169 -8.44 -15.24 -9.53
C VAL A 169 -8.70 -14.09 -8.56
N VAL A 170 -9.89 -14.02 -7.99
CA VAL A 170 -10.23 -12.99 -6.99
C VAL A 170 -9.80 -13.44 -5.61
N CYS A 171 -8.72 -12.86 -5.10
CA CYS A 171 -8.25 -13.07 -3.73
C CYS A 171 -8.81 -12.02 -2.76
N GLY A 172 -8.68 -10.75 -3.11
CA GLY A 172 -9.33 -9.62 -2.46
C GLY A 172 -10.46 -9.11 -3.34
N ILE A 173 -11.63 -8.84 -2.75
CA ILE A 173 -12.77 -8.34 -3.51
C ILE A 173 -12.65 -6.83 -3.76
N GLY A 174 -13.11 -6.41 -4.95
CA GLY A 174 -13.33 -5.02 -5.31
C GLY A 174 -14.77 -4.58 -5.09
N TYR A 175 -15.09 -3.38 -5.54
CA TYR A 175 -16.39 -2.74 -5.29
C TYR A 175 -17.56 -3.44 -5.99
N ASP A 176 -17.36 -4.01 -7.19
CA ASP A 176 -18.39 -4.77 -7.91
C ASP A 176 -18.84 -6.00 -7.13
N ARG A 177 -17.89 -6.73 -6.58
CA ARG A 177 -18.17 -7.92 -5.79
C ARG A 177 -18.71 -7.59 -4.42
N ALA A 178 -18.23 -6.52 -3.80
CA ALA A 178 -18.76 -6.02 -2.55
C ALA A 178 -20.22 -5.61 -2.70
N ALA A 179 -20.58 -4.91 -3.77
CA ALA A 179 -21.96 -4.55 -4.09
C ALA A 179 -22.86 -5.79 -4.27
N ALA A 180 -22.37 -6.82 -4.95
CA ALA A 180 -23.08 -8.08 -5.17
C ALA A 180 -23.35 -8.87 -3.86
N LEU A 181 -22.49 -8.72 -2.84
CA LEU A 181 -22.67 -9.34 -1.52
C LEU A 181 -23.74 -8.63 -0.67
N GLY A 182 -24.16 -7.44 -1.06
CA GLY A 182 -25.17 -6.63 -0.37
C GLY A 182 -24.63 -5.83 0.82
N PRO A 183 -25.43 -4.90 1.36
CA PRO A 183 -24.98 -3.84 2.27
C PRO A 183 -24.50 -4.35 3.64
N VAL A 184 -24.93 -5.50 4.08
CA VAL A 184 -24.48 -6.07 5.36
C VAL A 184 -23.06 -6.62 5.27
N ALA A 185 -22.75 -7.34 4.19
CA ALA A 185 -21.44 -7.94 3.98
C ALA A 185 -20.40 -6.90 3.54
N SER A 186 -20.81 -5.85 2.83
CA SER A 186 -19.91 -4.81 2.30
C SER A 186 -19.76 -3.59 3.21
N ARG A 187 -20.40 -3.56 4.38
CA ARG A 187 -20.44 -2.36 5.26
C ARG A 187 -19.08 -1.82 5.69
N PHE A 188 -18.04 -2.65 5.69
CA PHE A 188 -16.67 -2.28 6.08
C PHE A 188 -15.70 -2.36 4.91
N HIS A 189 -16.21 -2.71 3.73
CA HIS A 189 -15.40 -2.75 2.51
C HIS A 189 -14.98 -1.34 2.12
N GLU A 190 -13.68 -1.15 2.02
CA GLU A 190 -13.08 0.08 1.52
C GLU A 190 -11.75 -0.26 0.84
N VAL A 191 -11.67 -0.09 -0.48
CA VAL A 191 -10.40 -0.01 -1.19
C VAL A 191 -10.08 1.47 -1.34
N ARG A 192 -9.14 1.97 -0.53
CA ARG A 192 -8.91 3.41 -0.42
C ARG A 192 -7.98 3.95 -1.50
N ARG A 193 -6.83 3.30 -1.67
CA ARG A 193 -5.79 3.77 -2.62
C ARG A 193 -5.13 2.60 -3.32
N VAL A 194 -4.72 2.86 -4.55
CA VAL A 194 -3.71 2.08 -5.25
C VAL A 194 -2.55 3.02 -5.52
N VAL A 195 -1.37 2.68 -5.06
CA VAL A 195 -0.13 3.41 -5.35
C VAL A 195 0.72 2.53 -6.25
N SER A 196 1.17 3.07 -7.36
CA SER A 196 2.09 2.39 -8.26
C SER A 196 3.37 3.19 -8.44
N ASN A 197 4.32 2.68 -9.21
CA ASN A 197 5.52 3.42 -9.60
C ASN A 197 5.24 4.57 -10.59
N LEU A 198 4.03 4.69 -11.15
CA LEU A 198 3.64 5.74 -12.09
C LEU A 198 2.72 6.79 -11.47
N GLY A 199 1.89 6.41 -10.49
CA GLY A 199 0.91 7.34 -9.94
C GLY A 199 0.08 6.77 -8.79
N VAL A 200 -0.89 7.54 -8.37
CA VAL A 200 -1.84 7.23 -7.30
C VAL A 200 -3.24 7.16 -7.86
N PHE A 201 -4.03 6.21 -7.39
CA PHE A 201 -5.40 5.97 -7.81
C PHE A 201 -6.33 5.87 -6.60
N ASP A 202 -7.60 6.23 -6.82
CA ASP A 202 -8.70 6.07 -5.86
C ASP A 202 -9.94 5.46 -6.53
N PHE A 203 -11.04 5.36 -5.77
CA PHE A 203 -12.33 4.82 -6.22
C PHE A 203 -13.46 5.82 -5.96
N GLU A 204 -13.15 7.11 -6.06
CA GLU A 204 -14.14 8.19 -5.88
C GLU A 204 -14.99 8.42 -7.14
N ALA A 205 -14.61 7.86 -8.29
CA ALA A 205 -15.47 7.83 -9.48
C ALA A 205 -16.48 6.69 -9.39
N VAL A 206 -17.65 6.93 -9.94
CA VAL A 206 -18.72 5.93 -10.01
C VAL A 206 -19.04 5.68 -11.48
N GLY A 207 -19.01 4.43 -11.90
CA GLY A 207 -19.37 4.03 -13.27
C GLY A 207 -20.87 4.17 -13.55
N ASP A 208 -21.27 3.97 -14.80
CA ASP A 208 -22.67 4.01 -15.22
C ASP A 208 -23.55 2.95 -14.52
N ASP A 209 -22.94 1.90 -14.04
CA ASP A 209 -23.55 0.83 -13.24
C ASP A 209 -23.74 1.19 -11.75
N GLY A 210 -23.34 2.39 -11.33
CA GLY A 210 -23.41 2.85 -9.95
C GLY A 210 -22.33 2.26 -9.04
N VAL A 211 -21.30 1.59 -9.59
CA VAL A 211 -20.23 0.95 -8.83
C VAL A 211 -18.98 1.84 -8.83
N PRO A 212 -18.33 2.04 -7.66
CA PRO A 212 -17.04 2.72 -7.61
C PRO A 212 -16.00 2.04 -8.51
N THR A 213 -15.29 2.85 -9.28
CA THR A 213 -14.27 2.40 -10.23
C THR A 213 -12.99 3.18 -10.08
N MET A 214 -11.87 2.56 -10.47
CA MET A 214 -10.55 3.16 -10.34
C MET A 214 -10.43 4.44 -11.17
N ARG A 215 -9.96 5.51 -10.50
CA ARG A 215 -9.72 6.83 -11.06
C ARG A 215 -8.27 7.23 -10.83
N LEU A 216 -7.65 7.85 -11.82
CA LEU A 216 -6.34 8.46 -11.66
C LEU A 216 -6.45 9.69 -10.74
N ARG A 217 -5.75 9.66 -9.62
CA ARG A 217 -5.73 10.73 -8.62
C ARG A 217 -4.56 11.69 -8.81
N SER A 218 -3.38 11.16 -9.12
CA SER A 218 -2.19 11.95 -9.46
C SER A 218 -1.19 11.10 -10.24
N VAL A 219 -0.36 11.75 -11.06
CA VAL A 219 0.81 11.14 -11.68
C VAL A 219 2.07 11.49 -10.89
N HIS A 220 3.06 10.60 -10.88
CA HIS A 220 4.35 10.95 -10.28
C HIS A 220 5.10 11.97 -11.17
N PRO A 221 6.02 12.77 -10.60
CA PRO A 221 6.90 13.64 -11.40
C PRO A 221 7.55 12.86 -12.55
N ASP A 222 7.67 13.52 -13.70
CA ASP A 222 8.22 12.95 -14.94
C ASP A 222 7.42 11.78 -15.55
N VAL A 223 6.16 11.58 -15.12
CA VAL A 223 5.20 10.64 -15.72
C VAL A 223 4.08 11.41 -16.36
N SER A 224 3.74 11.10 -17.60
CA SER A 224 2.57 11.65 -18.28
C SER A 224 1.31 10.85 -17.99
N VAL A 225 0.15 11.49 -18.13
CA VAL A 225 -1.16 10.82 -18.05
C VAL A 225 -1.27 9.72 -19.12
N ASP A 226 -0.80 10.01 -20.34
CA ASP A 226 -0.85 9.07 -21.46
C ASP A 226 -0.03 7.79 -21.14
N GLU A 227 1.15 7.93 -20.53
CA GLU A 227 1.95 6.79 -20.09
C GLU A 227 1.19 5.90 -19.08
N VAL A 228 0.47 6.52 -18.13
CA VAL A 228 -0.34 5.77 -17.17
C VAL A 228 -1.49 5.04 -17.87
N VAL A 229 -2.18 5.70 -18.80
CA VAL A 229 -3.29 5.12 -19.57
C VAL A 229 -2.81 3.96 -20.43
N GLU A 230 -1.71 4.12 -21.16
CA GLU A 230 -1.10 3.05 -21.99
C GLU A 230 -0.63 1.85 -21.14
N ALA A 231 -0.16 2.10 -19.92
CA ALA A 231 0.25 1.05 -18.98
C ALA A 231 -0.93 0.35 -18.28
N THR A 232 -2.17 0.83 -18.46
CA THR A 232 -3.38 0.29 -17.82
C THR A 232 -4.17 -0.56 -18.82
N GLY A 233 -4.46 -1.81 -18.48
CA GLY A 233 -5.16 -2.77 -19.36
C GLY A 233 -6.69 -2.64 -19.40
N PHE A 234 -7.26 -1.58 -18.83
CA PHE A 234 -8.70 -1.28 -18.83
C PHE A 234 -8.92 0.22 -19.03
N GLU A 235 -10.14 0.61 -19.31
CA GLU A 235 -10.54 2.02 -19.41
C GLU A 235 -10.45 2.66 -18.01
N LEU A 236 -9.47 3.56 -17.85
CA LEU A 236 -9.21 4.29 -16.61
C LEU A 236 -9.99 5.59 -16.60
N VAL A 237 -10.64 5.90 -15.50
CA VAL A 237 -11.25 7.22 -15.31
C VAL A 237 -10.14 8.24 -15.07
N VAL A 238 -10.03 9.21 -15.98
CA VAL A 238 -9.06 10.30 -15.93
C VAL A 238 -9.80 11.61 -15.78
N PRO A 239 -9.62 12.37 -14.68
CA PRO A 239 -10.15 13.71 -14.52
C PRO A 239 -9.57 14.69 -15.53
N ASP A 240 -10.29 15.79 -15.82
CA ASP A 240 -9.80 16.86 -16.69
C ASP A 240 -8.51 17.51 -16.18
N ASP A 241 -8.34 17.57 -14.86
CA ASP A 241 -7.13 18.06 -14.20
C ASP A 241 -6.54 16.96 -13.29
N VAL A 242 -5.40 16.43 -13.68
CA VAL A 242 -4.66 15.40 -12.92
C VAL A 242 -3.42 16.05 -12.30
N PRO A 243 -3.38 16.22 -10.97
CA PRO A 243 -2.24 16.82 -10.31
C PRO A 243 -1.01 15.91 -10.34
N VAL A 244 0.16 16.53 -10.19
CA VAL A 244 1.40 15.81 -9.93
C VAL A 244 1.47 15.43 -8.44
N THR A 245 1.87 14.22 -8.15
CA THR A 245 2.10 13.76 -6.77
C THR A 245 3.15 14.66 -6.12
N ARG A 246 2.87 15.12 -4.91
CA ARG A 246 3.78 16.03 -4.19
C ARG A 246 5.14 15.37 -3.93
N LEU A 247 6.16 16.19 -3.92
CA LEU A 247 7.49 15.78 -3.50
C LEU A 247 7.55 15.60 -1.96
N PRO A 248 8.48 14.76 -1.46
CA PRO A 248 8.81 14.72 -0.04
C PRO A 248 9.31 16.08 0.45
N SER A 249 9.01 16.43 1.70
CA SER A 249 9.71 17.50 2.40
C SER A 249 11.12 17.07 2.81
N LEU A 250 11.96 18.02 3.23
CA LEU A 250 13.30 17.70 3.74
C LEU A 250 13.22 16.79 4.98
N ASP A 251 12.30 17.08 5.90
CA ASP A 251 12.08 16.26 7.09
C ASP A 251 11.63 14.83 6.73
N GLU A 252 10.77 14.70 5.72
CA GLU A 252 10.34 13.38 5.24
C GLU A 252 11.50 12.60 4.59
N LEU A 253 12.37 13.27 3.83
CA LEU A 253 13.58 12.64 3.27
C LEU A 253 14.53 12.16 4.34
N GLU A 254 14.75 12.97 5.40
CA GLU A 254 15.55 12.55 6.55
C GLU A 254 14.94 11.34 7.26
N GLN A 255 13.61 11.33 7.46
CA GLN A 255 12.91 10.18 8.03
C GLN A 255 13.01 8.94 7.14
N ILE A 256 12.82 9.09 5.82
CA ILE A 256 12.95 7.97 4.87
C ILE A 256 14.36 7.38 4.94
N GLN A 257 15.40 8.22 4.97
CA GLN A 257 16.78 7.76 5.10
C GLN A 257 17.04 7.05 6.43
N ARG A 258 16.48 7.56 7.53
CA ARG A 258 16.56 6.91 8.85
C ARG A 258 15.83 5.57 8.88
N LEU A 259 14.66 5.49 8.25
CA LEU A 259 13.85 4.28 8.20
C LEU A 259 14.43 3.21 7.27
N ASP A 260 15.09 3.62 6.20
CA ASP A 260 15.72 2.73 5.22
C ASP A 260 17.18 3.12 4.93
N PRO A 261 18.09 2.97 5.92
CA PRO A 261 19.49 3.36 5.77
C PRO A 261 20.22 2.50 4.72
N ARG A 262 19.65 1.37 4.32
CA ARG A 262 20.21 0.45 3.32
C ARG A 262 19.72 0.73 1.90
N GLY A 263 18.81 1.67 1.70
CA GLY A 263 18.26 2.03 0.40
C GLY A 263 17.51 0.87 -0.30
N LEU A 264 16.81 0.04 0.48
CA LEU A 264 16.07 -1.12 -0.07
C LEU A 264 14.93 -0.68 -0.99
N ARG A 265 14.36 0.51 -0.75
CA ARG A 265 13.32 1.12 -1.60
C ARG A 265 13.77 1.30 -3.05
N ASN A 266 15.03 1.68 -3.26
CA ASN A 266 15.57 1.91 -4.62
C ASN A 266 15.79 0.60 -5.41
N LYS A 267 15.80 -0.56 -4.73
CA LYS A 267 15.81 -1.86 -5.41
C LYS A 267 14.43 -2.29 -5.86
N GLU A 268 13.40 -1.81 -5.17
CA GLU A 268 11.99 -2.11 -5.49
C GLU A 268 11.47 -1.20 -6.60
N VAL A 269 11.87 0.07 -6.57
CA VAL A 269 11.57 1.05 -7.63
C VAL A 269 12.89 1.72 -8.04
N PRO A 270 13.56 1.20 -9.07
CA PRO A 270 14.72 1.86 -9.64
C PRO A 270 14.35 3.24 -10.22
N ASN A 271 15.26 4.19 -10.14
CA ASN A 271 15.11 5.43 -10.91
C ASN A 271 15.09 5.10 -12.40
N PRO A 272 14.27 5.81 -13.19
CA PRO A 272 14.23 5.66 -14.65
C PRO A 272 15.57 6.01 -15.31
#